data_28e65052a821c959acf4bf287e631875
#
_entry.id   28e65052a821c959acf4bf287e631875
#
_cell.length_a   1.000
_cell.length_b   1.000
_cell.length_c   1.000
_cell.angle_alpha   90.00
_cell.angle_beta   90.00
_cell.angle_gamma   90.00
#
_symmetry.space_group_name_H-M   'P 1'
#
loop_
_entity.id
_entity.type
_entity.pdbx_description
1 polymer ?
#
loop_
_entity_poly.entity_id
_entity_poly.type
_entity_poly.pdbx_seq_one_letter_code
_entity_poly.pdbx_strand_id
1 'polypeptide(L)'
;MLRRAIRPANLTRIVGAQVKAQPMVPRAVDMQSRVQPCVVARGYAQDKYFFPDERNEGLEHSQVFKVSQAIQEDHRQLEYYYNKIINSKDQDEQKRYQNAFVWELARHSIAEELVVYPVLERDVSDGSGRAQKDREQHQEVKEKLYTFQKLSPSDSDFTPTIKSLWQTLSQHIKEEEQEDLVKLEEALSTSQSKELSRAFEKTKSFTPTRSHPSSPDKPPFETVAGLMTAPIDKLRDLFRKFPDDDKAQNPGSSRPPM
;
A
#
# COMPACT_ATOMS: atom_id res chain seq x y z
N MET A 1 -35.09 -32.94 56.04
CA MET A 1 -34.97 -34.39 56.30
C MET A 1 -34.65 -35.08 54.96
N LEU A 2 -33.80 -36.07 54.97
CA LEU A 2 -33.28 -37.04 53.99
C LEU A 2 -32.13 -36.53 53.08
N ARG A 3 -30.95 -36.87 53.58
CA ARG A 3 -29.71 -37.01 52.80
C ARG A 3 -29.78 -38.31 52.02
N ARG A 4 -29.47 -38.28 50.75
CA ARG A 4 -29.14 -39.50 49.97
C ARG A 4 -27.69 -39.50 49.61
N ALA A 5 -26.96 -40.46 50.14
CA ALA A 5 -25.57 -40.78 49.80
C ALA A 5 -25.50 -41.52 48.47
N ILE A 6 -24.54 -41.16 47.63
CA ILE A 6 -24.19 -41.89 46.43
C ILE A 6 -22.84 -42.58 46.67
N ARG A 7 -22.84 -43.90 46.48
CA ARG A 7 -21.69 -44.80 46.61
C ARG A 7 -20.76 -44.71 45.38
N PRO A 8 -19.44 -44.94 45.54
CA PRO A 8 -18.53 -44.98 44.45
C PRO A 8 -18.55 -46.33 43.71
N ALA A 9 -18.46 -46.30 42.38
CA ALA A 9 -18.37 -47.45 41.51
C ALA A 9 -16.90 -47.85 41.29
N ASN A 10 -16.71 -49.17 41.22
CA ASN A 10 -15.46 -49.92 41.19
C ASN A 10 -14.55 -49.62 40.02
N LEU A 11 -13.23 -49.46 40.28
CA LEU A 11 -12.17 -49.59 39.34
C LEU A 11 -11.98 -51.07 38.90
N THR A 12 -12.13 -51.32 37.63
CA THR A 12 -11.68 -52.62 37.01
C THR A 12 -10.29 -52.40 36.46
N ARG A 13 -9.35 -53.12 37.00
CA ARG A 13 -7.95 -53.23 36.66
C ARG A 13 -7.81 -54.05 35.38
N ILE A 14 -7.37 -53.43 34.27
CA ILE A 14 -6.98 -54.16 33.05
C ILE A 14 -5.45 -54.32 33.11
N VAL A 15 -5.05 -55.57 33.12
CA VAL A 15 -3.69 -56.10 33.17
C VAL A 15 -3.00 -55.89 31.84
N GLY A 16 -1.76 -55.43 31.88
CA GLY A 16 -0.94 -55.05 30.76
C GLY A 16 -0.54 -56.20 29.81
N ALA A 17 -0.40 -55.85 28.56
CA ALA A 17 0.40 -56.59 27.59
C ALA A 17 1.58 -55.71 27.21
N GLN A 18 2.76 -56.07 27.65
CA GLN A 18 4.01 -55.49 27.21
C GLN A 18 4.33 -55.96 25.82
N VAL A 19 4.22 -55.11 24.83
CA VAL A 19 4.80 -55.29 23.51
C VAL A 19 6.20 -54.74 23.51
N LYS A 20 7.18 -55.62 23.38
CA LYS A 20 8.60 -55.26 23.16
C LYS A 20 8.74 -54.59 21.81
N ALA A 21 9.00 -53.31 21.81
CA ALA A 21 9.41 -52.58 20.63
C ALA A 21 10.90 -52.87 20.35
N GLN A 22 11.20 -53.40 19.19
CA GLN A 22 12.56 -53.48 18.66
C GLN A 22 13.01 -52.12 18.14
N PRO A 23 14.27 -51.73 18.30
CA PRO A 23 14.76 -50.47 17.79
C PRO A 23 14.88 -50.54 16.26
N MET A 24 14.07 -49.74 15.54
CA MET A 24 14.30 -49.44 14.15
C MET A 24 15.53 -48.54 13.99
N VAL A 25 16.56 -49.05 13.39
CA VAL A 25 17.71 -48.29 12.92
C VAL A 25 17.26 -47.42 11.74
N PRO A 26 17.36 -46.11 11.78
CA PRO A 26 17.06 -45.31 10.61
C PRO A 26 18.17 -45.50 9.58
N ARG A 27 17.82 -45.94 8.39
CA ARG A 27 18.68 -46.00 7.21
C ARG A 27 19.06 -44.60 6.82
N ALA A 28 20.34 -44.27 6.86
CA ALA A 28 20.90 -42.99 6.43
C ALA A 28 20.55 -42.81 4.93
N VAL A 29 19.66 -41.88 4.65
CA VAL A 29 19.45 -41.37 3.29
C VAL A 29 20.48 -40.27 3.15
N ASP A 30 21.48 -40.50 2.32
CA ASP A 30 22.45 -39.51 1.88
C ASP A 30 21.71 -38.42 1.06
N MET A 31 21.39 -37.33 1.72
CA MET A 31 20.79 -36.15 1.12
C MET A 31 21.82 -35.04 1.04
N GLN A 32 22.88 -35.29 0.25
CA GLN A 32 23.74 -34.23 -0.25
C GLN A 32 23.02 -33.45 -1.36
N SER A 33 21.87 -32.86 -1.08
CA SER A 33 21.32 -31.78 -1.88
C SER A 33 21.76 -30.48 -1.24
N ARG A 34 22.60 -29.79 -1.97
CA ARG A 34 23.17 -28.47 -1.71
C ARG A 34 22.13 -27.50 -1.16
N VAL A 35 22.05 -27.38 0.13
CA VAL A 35 21.49 -26.19 0.78
C VAL A 35 22.57 -25.12 0.68
N GLN A 36 22.43 -24.23 -0.27
CA GLN A 36 23.23 -23.00 -0.26
C GLN A 36 22.88 -22.24 1.02
N PRO A 37 23.87 -21.82 1.80
CA PRO A 37 23.61 -21.02 2.98
C PRO A 37 22.95 -19.72 2.52
N CYS A 38 21.78 -19.42 3.10
CA CYS A 38 21.18 -18.11 3.06
C CYS A 38 22.18 -17.14 3.67
N VAL A 39 22.92 -16.42 2.84
CA VAL A 39 23.83 -15.37 3.29
C VAL A 39 22.96 -14.27 3.84
N VAL A 40 22.81 -14.27 5.16
CA VAL A 40 22.32 -13.10 5.89
C VAL A 40 23.35 -12.00 5.65
N ALA A 41 23.06 -11.14 4.71
CA ALA A 41 23.91 -9.99 4.39
C ALA A 41 23.94 -9.04 5.60
N ARG A 42 25.01 -9.15 6.39
CA ARG A 42 25.50 -8.04 7.21
C ARG A 42 26.14 -7.06 6.25
N GLY A 43 25.54 -5.90 6.09
CA GLY A 43 26.12 -4.81 5.32
C GLY A 43 25.09 -3.84 4.80
N TYR A 44 24.45 -3.08 5.68
CA TYR A 44 23.82 -1.82 5.28
C TYR A 44 24.93 -0.75 5.19
N ALA A 45 25.70 -0.82 4.11
CA ALA A 45 26.54 0.27 3.64
C ALA A 45 26.68 0.07 2.11
N GLN A 46 26.12 1.01 1.35
CA GLN A 46 26.36 1.15 -0.09
C GLN A 46 25.92 -0.04 -0.92
N ASP A 47 24.63 -0.17 -1.23
CA ASP A 47 24.31 -0.73 -2.53
C ASP A 47 22.88 -0.46 -2.95
N LYS A 48 22.79 0.29 -4.05
CA LYS A 48 21.86 0.17 -5.17
C LYS A 48 20.52 -0.49 -4.85
N TYR A 49 19.46 0.28 -5.02
CA TYR A 49 18.12 -0.27 -5.17
C TYR A 49 18.17 -1.52 -6.03
N PHE A 50 17.65 -2.65 -5.51
CA PHE A 50 17.47 -3.88 -6.27
C PHE A 50 16.38 -3.67 -7.30
N PHE A 51 16.77 -3.23 -8.50
CA PHE A 51 15.92 -3.26 -9.67
C PHE A 51 16.13 -4.60 -10.38
N PRO A 52 15.07 -5.37 -10.67
CA PRO A 52 15.21 -6.59 -11.44
C PRO A 52 15.75 -6.28 -12.84
N ASP A 53 16.73 -7.09 -13.25
CA ASP A 53 17.41 -7.19 -14.54
C ASP A 53 16.56 -6.87 -15.77
N GLU A 54 17.16 -6.13 -16.70
CA GLU A 54 16.63 -5.63 -17.97
C GLU A 54 16.24 -6.72 -19.00
N ARG A 55 15.47 -7.72 -18.60
CA ARG A 55 14.96 -8.74 -19.55
C ARG A 55 13.46 -8.72 -19.69
N ASN A 56 12.90 -7.58 -20.05
CA ASN A 56 11.57 -7.48 -20.62
C ASN A 56 11.54 -6.48 -21.78
N GLU A 57 12.26 -6.80 -22.85
CA GLU A 57 12.08 -6.18 -24.16
C GLU A 57 10.74 -6.65 -24.73
N GLY A 58 9.66 -5.98 -24.39
CA GLY A 58 8.34 -6.35 -24.91
C GLY A 58 7.18 -5.47 -24.52
N LEU A 59 7.39 -4.46 -23.69
CA LEU A 59 6.36 -3.44 -23.44
C LEU A 59 6.67 -2.23 -24.31
N GLU A 60 5.85 -2.06 -25.33
CA GLU A 60 5.81 -0.92 -26.24
C GLU A 60 6.11 0.40 -25.52
N HIS A 61 6.81 1.30 -26.18
CA HIS A 61 7.23 2.64 -25.78
C HIS A 61 6.09 3.49 -25.20
N SER A 62 5.57 3.16 -24.02
CA SER A 62 4.93 4.14 -23.18
C SER A 62 6.04 5.10 -22.74
N GLN A 63 5.91 6.37 -23.05
CA GLN A 63 6.84 7.39 -22.60
C GLN A 63 6.95 7.28 -21.08
N VAL A 64 8.09 6.79 -20.59
CA VAL A 64 8.33 6.72 -19.16
C VAL A 64 8.59 8.15 -18.71
N PHE A 65 7.65 8.70 -17.98
CA PHE A 65 7.73 10.03 -17.40
C PHE A 65 8.83 10.11 -16.33
N LYS A 66 9.32 11.29 -16.06
CA LYS A 66 10.06 11.60 -14.85
C LYS A 66 9.15 11.38 -13.63
N VAL A 67 9.73 11.13 -12.47
CA VAL A 67 8.93 10.88 -11.24
C VAL A 67 8.03 12.06 -10.90
N SER A 68 8.51 13.29 -11.06
CA SER A 68 7.69 14.49 -10.86
C SER A 68 6.46 14.53 -11.76
N GLN A 69 6.60 14.12 -13.02
CA GLN A 69 5.50 14.08 -13.98
C GLN A 69 4.46 13.00 -13.61
N ALA A 70 4.92 11.83 -13.15
CA ALA A 70 4.03 10.75 -12.72
C ALA A 70 3.21 11.15 -11.48
N ILE A 71 3.86 11.78 -10.51
CA ILE A 71 3.20 12.31 -9.31
C ILE A 71 2.19 13.41 -9.67
N GLN A 72 2.58 14.37 -10.50
CA GLN A 72 1.69 15.44 -10.95
C GLN A 72 0.47 14.90 -11.73
N GLU A 73 0.62 13.82 -12.49
CA GLU A 73 -0.51 13.19 -13.19
C GLU A 73 -1.52 12.61 -12.19
N ASP A 74 -1.05 11.93 -11.14
CA ASP A 74 -1.92 11.47 -10.06
C ASP A 74 -2.63 12.64 -9.35
N HIS A 75 -1.94 13.75 -9.11
CA HIS A 75 -2.54 14.96 -8.53
C HIS A 75 -3.67 15.52 -9.40
N ARG A 76 -3.47 15.60 -10.73
CA ARG A 76 -4.53 16.03 -11.68
C ARG A 76 -5.71 15.05 -11.67
N GLN A 77 -5.43 13.77 -11.55
CA GLN A 77 -6.47 12.75 -11.46
C GLN A 77 -7.30 12.89 -10.17
N LEU A 78 -6.64 13.15 -9.04
CA LEU A 78 -7.31 13.40 -7.76
C LEU A 78 -8.16 14.68 -7.80
N GLU A 79 -7.65 15.75 -8.40
CA GLU A 79 -8.41 16.99 -8.63
C GLU A 79 -9.66 16.76 -9.49
N TYR A 80 -9.51 15.98 -10.56
CA TYR A 80 -10.62 15.60 -11.43
C TYR A 80 -11.70 14.83 -10.65
N TYR A 81 -11.34 13.83 -9.86
CA TYR A 81 -12.29 13.08 -9.05
C TYR A 81 -12.98 13.95 -8.01
N TYR A 82 -12.24 14.83 -7.33
CA TYR A 82 -12.80 15.80 -6.41
C TYR A 82 -13.87 16.68 -7.09
N ASN A 83 -13.54 17.22 -8.26
CA ASN A 83 -14.46 18.07 -9.02
C ASN A 83 -15.73 17.32 -9.46
N LYS A 84 -15.59 16.04 -9.85
CA LYS A 84 -16.73 15.19 -10.16
C LYS A 84 -17.64 14.96 -8.94
N ILE A 85 -17.07 14.66 -7.78
CA ILE A 85 -17.82 14.49 -6.54
C ILE A 85 -18.61 15.76 -6.17
N ILE A 86 -17.98 16.92 -6.25
CA ILE A 86 -18.56 18.19 -5.80
C ILE A 86 -19.65 18.70 -6.75
N ASN A 87 -19.47 18.51 -8.07
CA ASN A 87 -20.36 19.06 -9.07
C ASN A 87 -21.52 18.13 -9.44
N SER A 88 -21.41 16.83 -9.13
CA SER A 88 -22.51 15.89 -9.41
C SER A 88 -23.67 16.06 -8.43
N LYS A 89 -24.90 15.88 -8.97
CA LYS A 89 -26.14 15.79 -8.21
C LYS A 89 -26.64 14.34 -8.10
N ASP A 90 -26.01 13.42 -8.82
CA ASP A 90 -26.32 12.00 -8.81
C ASP A 90 -25.48 11.30 -7.74
N GLN A 91 -26.15 10.72 -6.76
CA GLN A 91 -25.50 10.02 -5.65
C GLN A 91 -24.75 8.74 -6.09
N ASP A 92 -25.19 8.07 -7.16
CA ASP A 92 -24.46 6.91 -7.69
C ASP A 92 -23.15 7.37 -8.35
N GLU A 93 -23.19 8.45 -9.13
CA GLU A 93 -22.00 9.07 -9.70
C GLU A 93 -21.04 9.55 -8.59
N GLN A 94 -21.55 10.29 -7.60
CA GLN A 94 -20.74 10.71 -6.44
C GLN A 94 -20.07 9.51 -5.73
N LYS A 95 -20.78 8.39 -5.59
CA LYS A 95 -20.25 7.18 -4.96
C LYS A 95 -19.14 6.53 -5.79
N ARG A 96 -19.30 6.50 -7.10
CA ARG A 96 -18.28 5.97 -8.03
C ARG A 96 -16.99 6.79 -7.95
N TYR A 97 -17.10 8.12 -8.02
CA TYR A 97 -15.94 9.00 -7.93
C TYR A 97 -15.34 9.06 -6.50
N GLN A 98 -16.15 8.90 -5.45
CA GLN A 98 -15.65 8.70 -4.09
C GLN A 98 -14.74 7.45 -4.01
N ASN A 99 -15.18 6.34 -4.60
CA ASN A 99 -14.40 5.11 -4.59
C ASN A 99 -13.09 5.28 -5.38
N ALA A 100 -13.12 5.94 -6.55
CA ALA A 100 -11.95 6.24 -7.36
C ALA A 100 -10.97 7.18 -6.64
N PHE A 101 -11.46 8.25 -6.03
CA PHE A 101 -10.67 9.19 -5.24
C PHE A 101 -9.95 8.50 -4.07
N VAL A 102 -10.69 7.70 -3.30
CA VAL A 102 -10.13 6.96 -2.17
C VAL A 102 -9.07 5.95 -2.63
N TRP A 103 -9.35 5.25 -3.71
CA TRP A 103 -8.47 4.24 -4.28
C TRP A 103 -7.15 4.85 -4.78
N GLU A 104 -7.22 5.98 -5.49
CA GLU A 104 -6.03 6.64 -6.01
C GLU A 104 -5.21 7.28 -4.89
N LEU A 105 -5.84 8.08 -4.02
CA LEU A 105 -5.14 8.79 -2.96
C LEU A 105 -4.44 7.85 -1.96
N ALA A 106 -5.07 6.74 -1.60
CA ALA A 106 -4.46 5.77 -0.68
C ALA A 106 -3.21 5.13 -1.27
N ARG A 107 -3.23 4.78 -2.56
CA ARG A 107 -2.10 4.14 -3.26
C ARG A 107 -0.96 5.11 -3.50
N HIS A 108 -1.30 6.31 -3.95
CA HIS A 108 -0.39 7.41 -4.23
C HIS A 108 0.43 7.76 -2.98
N SER A 109 -0.22 8.13 -1.88
CA SER A 109 0.46 8.52 -0.64
C SER A 109 1.41 7.45 -0.10
N ILE A 110 1.00 6.18 -0.12
CA ILE A 110 1.86 5.08 0.36
C ILE A 110 3.02 4.84 -0.59
N ALA A 111 2.82 4.97 -1.91
CA ALA A 111 3.90 4.81 -2.87
C ALA A 111 4.97 5.90 -2.72
N GLU A 112 4.59 7.14 -2.40
CA GLU A 112 5.54 8.21 -2.07
C GLU A 112 6.32 7.92 -0.79
N GLU A 113 5.63 7.56 0.29
CA GLU A 113 6.25 7.24 1.57
C GLU A 113 7.25 6.07 1.47
N LEU A 114 6.98 5.08 0.61
CA LEU A 114 7.84 3.92 0.41
C LEU A 114 8.99 4.15 -0.56
N VAL A 115 8.81 4.98 -1.57
CA VAL A 115 9.73 5.03 -2.73
C VAL A 115 10.31 6.42 -2.93
N VAL A 116 9.50 7.47 -2.87
CA VAL A 116 9.92 8.84 -3.21
C VAL A 116 10.61 9.50 -2.02
N TYR A 117 10.01 9.50 -0.85
CA TYR A 117 10.55 10.16 0.34
C TYR A 117 11.90 9.61 0.80
N PRO A 118 12.19 8.29 0.73
CA PRO A 118 13.54 7.80 1.02
C PRO A 118 14.62 8.34 0.07
N VAL A 119 14.26 8.60 -1.20
CA VAL A 119 15.17 9.21 -2.18
C VAL A 119 15.34 10.71 -1.88
N LEU A 120 14.25 11.41 -1.57
CA LEU A 120 14.29 12.80 -1.14
C LEU A 120 15.19 12.99 0.09
N GLU A 121 15.05 12.12 1.11
CA GLU A 121 15.88 12.12 2.32
C GLU A 121 17.36 11.90 2.04
N ARG A 122 17.67 11.04 1.09
CA ARG A 122 19.05 10.66 0.77
C ARG A 122 19.78 11.66 -0.12
N ASP A 123 19.09 12.16 -1.16
CA ASP A 123 19.72 12.84 -2.29
C ASP A 123 19.54 14.37 -2.24
N VAL A 124 18.60 14.88 -1.44
CA VAL A 124 18.37 16.32 -1.26
C VAL A 124 18.91 16.80 0.07
N SER A 125 19.65 17.91 0.09
CA SER A 125 20.38 18.40 1.27
C SER A 125 19.52 18.69 2.50
N ASP A 126 18.27 19.13 2.31
CA ASP A 126 17.26 19.36 3.35
C ASP A 126 16.12 18.32 3.29
N GLY A 127 16.34 17.21 2.59
CA GLY A 127 15.33 16.21 2.24
C GLY A 127 14.71 15.52 3.45
N SER A 128 15.45 15.25 4.52
CA SER A 128 14.89 14.64 5.73
C SER A 128 13.83 15.51 6.41
N GLY A 129 14.03 16.84 6.45
CA GLY A 129 13.04 17.77 7.01
C GLY A 129 11.80 17.85 6.12
N ARG A 130 11.97 17.84 4.79
CA ARG A 130 10.90 17.86 3.81
C ARG A 130 10.06 16.60 3.89
N ALA A 131 10.67 15.43 3.75
CA ALA A 131 9.99 14.15 3.84
C ALA A 131 9.27 13.94 5.18
N GLN A 132 9.81 14.47 6.28
CA GLN A 132 9.12 14.41 7.58
C GLN A 132 7.86 15.29 7.57
N LYS A 133 7.94 16.52 7.04
CA LYS A 133 6.80 17.42 6.87
C LYS A 133 5.71 16.79 5.99
N ASP A 134 6.10 16.21 4.87
CA ASP A 134 5.17 15.56 3.94
C ASP A 134 4.46 14.37 4.59
N ARG A 135 5.18 13.54 5.36
CA ARG A 135 4.55 12.45 6.14
C ARG A 135 3.55 12.96 7.18
N GLU A 136 3.83 14.09 7.83
CA GLU A 136 2.89 14.71 8.78
C GLU A 136 1.62 15.21 8.07
N GLN A 137 1.75 15.81 6.90
CA GLN A 137 0.63 16.22 6.07
C GLN A 137 -0.15 14.99 5.54
N HIS A 138 0.55 13.95 5.12
CA HIS A 138 -0.06 12.67 4.73
C HIS A 138 -0.83 12.02 5.87
N GLN A 139 -0.34 12.08 7.10
CA GLN A 139 -1.07 11.55 8.25
C GLN A 139 -2.41 12.26 8.44
N GLU A 140 -2.45 13.58 8.33
CA GLU A 140 -3.71 14.35 8.39
C GLU A 140 -4.64 13.97 7.23
N VAL A 141 -4.11 13.84 6.02
CA VAL A 141 -4.86 13.40 4.84
C VAL A 141 -5.42 11.98 5.04
N LYS A 142 -4.62 11.02 5.54
CA LYS A 142 -5.04 9.64 5.83
C LYS A 142 -6.21 9.59 6.82
N GLU A 143 -6.19 10.41 7.88
CA GLU A 143 -7.27 10.48 8.88
C GLU A 143 -8.58 11.01 8.28
N LYS A 144 -8.49 12.09 7.50
CA LYS A 144 -9.64 12.66 6.80
C LYS A 144 -10.19 11.70 5.74
N LEU A 145 -9.31 11.05 4.99
CA LEU A 145 -9.66 10.04 3.99
C LEU A 145 -10.35 8.82 4.64
N TYR A 146 -9.87 8.37 5.80
CA TYR A 146 -10.49 7.30 6.55
C TYR A 146 -11.91 7.64 7.00
N THR A 147 -12.16 8.89 7.36
CA THR A 147 -13.50 9.37 7.68
C THR A 147 -14.36 9.42 6.42
N PHE A 148 -13.87 10.05 5.35
CA PHE A 148 -14.60 10.21 4.10
C PHE A 148 -14.98 8.87 3.45
N GLN A 149 -14.10 7.88 3.44
CA GLN A 149 -14.36 6.57 2.80
C GLN A 149 -15.52 5.78 3.41
N LYS A 150 -15.97 6.15 4.62
CA LYS A 150 -17.08 5.50 5.34
C LYS A 150 -18.44 6.15 5.03
N LEU A 151 -18.44 7.38 4.55
CA LEU A 151 -19.65 8.15 4.29
C LEU A 151 -20.34 7.70 3.00
N SER A 152 -21.63 7.91 2.99
CA SER A 152 -22.47 7.81 1.79
C SER A 152 -22.75 9.21 1.23
N PRO A 153 -22.97 9.37 -0.07
CA PRO A 153 -23.34 10.66 -0.65
C PRO A 153 -24.63 11.30 -0.06
N SER A 154 -25.49 10.48 0.55
CA SER A 154 -26.70 10.94 1.27
C SER A 154 -26.43 11.51 2.66
N ASP A 155 -25.24 11.29 3.23
CA ASP A 155 -24.92 11.75 4.58
C ASP A 155 -24.65 13.26 4.57
N SER A 156 -25.14 13.97 5.59
CA SER A 156 -24.95 15.41 5.76
C SER A 156 -23.48 15.83 5.78
N ASP A 157 -22.63 14.97 6.30
CA ASP A 157 -21.19 15.20 6.47
C ASP A 157 -20.36 14.87 5.21
N PHE A 158 -20.96 14.28 4.17
CA PHE A 158 -20.25 13.87 2.97
C PHE A 158 -19.54 15.04 2.28
N THR A 159 -20.28 16.07 1.91
CA THR A 159 -19.72 17.24 1.22
C THR A 159 -18.80 18.07 2.12
N PRO A 160 -19.12 18.37 3.39
CA PRO A 160 -18.16 19.03 4.29
C PRO A 160 -16.83 18.26 4.46
N THR A 161 -16.90 16.94 4.59
CA THR A 161 -15.71 16.12 4.80
C THR A 161 -14.79 16.12 3.57
N ILE A 162 -15.31 15.91 2.36
CA ILE A 162 -14.47 15.93 1.15
C ILE A 162 -13.88 17.32 0.90
N LYS A 163 -14.59 18.40 1.19
CA LYS A 163 -14.06 19.75 1.07
C LYS A 163 -12.92 20.00 2.07
N SER A 164 -13.07 19.57 3.32
CA SER A 164 -12.00 19.67 4.32
C SER A 164 -10.78 18.83 3.94
N LEU A 165 -10.98 17.60 3.44
CA LEU A 165 -9.92 16.74 2.94
C LEU A 165 -9.18 17.41 1.77
N TRP A 166 -9.93 17.94 0.79
CA TRP A 166 -9.35 18.61 -0.38
C TRP A 166 -8.56 19.86 -0.01
N GLN A 167 -8.99 20.62 0.97
CA GLN A 167 -8.26 21.81 1.45
C GLN A 167 -6.87 21.41 1.95
N THR A 168 -6.75 20.37 2.77
CA THR A 168 -5.44 19.88 3.26
C THR A 168 -4.63 19.29 2.10
N LEU A 169 -5.23 18.45 1.29
CA LEU A 169 -4.56 17.78 0.17
C LEU A 169 -4.05 18.77 -0.88
N SER A 170 -4.86 19.74 -1.28
CA SER A 170 -4.47 20.74 -2.29
C SER A 170 -3.34 21.66 -1.82
N GLN A 171 -3.25 21.92 -0.51
CA GLN A 171 -2.12 22.67 0.05
C GLN A 171 -0.84 21.81 -0.01
N HIS A 172 -0.92 20.54 0.38
CA HIS A 172 0.19 19.61 0.27
C HIS A 172 0.68 19.48 -1.19
N ILE A 173 -0.22 19.18 -2.14
CA ILE A 173 0.09 19.10 -3.58
C ILE A 173 0.85 20.34 -4.05
N LYS A 174 0.37 21.54 -3.66
CA LYS A 174 1.00 22.77 -4.07
C LYS A 174 2.43 22.91 -3.55
N GLU A 175 2.65 22.59 -2.29
CA GLU A 175 3.97 22.67 -1.66
C GLU A 175 4.93 21.66 -2.27
N GLU A 176 4.49 20.41 -2.44
CA GLU A 176 5.28 19.35 -3.04
C GLU A 176 5.65 19.66 -4.50
N GLU A 177 4.69 20.06 -5.34
CA GLU A 177 4.96 20.38 -6.76
C GLU A 177 5.88 21.59 -6.93
N GLN A 178 5.80 22.60 -6.04
CA GLN A 178 6.58 23.83 -6.16
C GLN A 178 7.96 23.74 -5.51
N GLU A 179 8.15 22.85 -4.55
CA GLU A 179 9.39 22.80 -3.78
C GLU A 179 10.05 21.41 -3.84
N ASP A 180 9.37 20.34 -3.40
CA ASP A 180 9.98 19.06 -3.13
C ASP A 180 10.32 18.30 -4.41
N LEU A 181 9.39 18.26 -5.36
CA LEU A 181 9.62 17.65 -6.68
C LEU A 181 10.65 18.41 -7.50
N VAL A 182 10.72 19.74 -7.38
CA VAL A 182 11.73 20.55 -8.07
C VAL A 182 13.12 20.17 -7.58
N LYS A 183 13.33 20.15 -6.25
CA LYS A 183 14.61 19.79 -5.66
C LYS A 183 15.00 18.34 -5.90
N LEU A 184 14.02 17.44 -5.90
CA LEU A 184 14.25 16.04 -6.22
C LEU A 184 14.75 15.87 -7.66
N GLU A 185 14.13 16.55 -8.63
CA GLU A 185 14.56 16.50 -10.04
C GLU A 185 15.92 17.17 -10.27
N GLU A 186 16.29 18.19 -9.49
CA GLU A 186 17.61 18.81 -9.52
C GLU A 186 18.69 17.85 -8.99
N ALA A 187 18.37 17.01 -8.02
CA ALA A 187 19.28 16.04 -7.41
C ALA A 187 19.46 14.77 -8.26
N LEU A 188 18.49 14.41 -9.10
CA LEU A 188 18.48 13.19 -9.89
C LEU A 188 18.90 13.41 -11.35
N SER A 189 19.64 12.45 -11.92
CA SER A 189 19.76 12.33 -13.37
C SER A 189 18.43 11.93 -13.99
N THR A 190 18.25 12.21 -15.29
CA THR A 190 17.02 11.82 -16.02
C THR A 190 16.75 10.30 -15.95
N SER A 191 17.79 9.46 -15.98
CA SER A 191 17.63 8.00 -15.85
C SER A 191 17.14 7.60 -14.44
N GLN A 192 17.73 8.18 -13.40
CA GLN A 192 17.32 7.92 -12.01
C GLN A 192 15.87 8.35 -11.76
N SER A 193 15.47 9.54 -12.25
CA SER A 193 14.09 10.01 -12.13
C SER A 193 13.10 9.07 -12.84
N LYS A 194 13.43 8.57 -14.05
CA LYS A 194 12.61 7.58 -14.76
C LYS A 194 12.54 6.23 -14.04
N GLU A 195 13.63 5.78 -13.44
CA GLU A 195 13.65 4.55 -12.65
C GLU A 195 12.77 4.70 -11.38
N LEU A 196 12.89 5.84 -10.72
CA LEU A 196 12.06 6.16 -9.55
C LEU A 196 10.57 6.23 -9.94
N SER A 197 10.23 6.80 -11.08
CA SER A 197 8.88 6.80 -11.64
C SER A 197 8.34 5.38 -11.85
N ARG A 198 9.13 4.47 -12.44
CA ARG A 198 8.72 3.07 -12.60
C ARG A 198 8.53 2.37 -11.25
N ALA A 199 9.40 2.64 -10.27
CA ALA A 199 9.28 2.09 -8.93
C ALA A 199 8.01 2.59 -8.23
N PHE A 200 7.70 3.89 -8.34
CA PHE A 200 6.49 4.51 -7.82
C PHE A 200 5.24 3.85 -8.41
N GLU A 201 5.12 3.76 -9.74
CA GLU A 201 3.98 3.13 -10.41
C GLU A 201 3.83 1.64 -10.05
N LYS A 202 4.94 0.92 -10.01
CA LYS A 202 4.94 -0.50 -9.61
C LYS A 202 4.47 -0.67 -8.17
N THR A 203 4.91 0.20 -7.26
CA THR A 203 4.54 0.14 -5.84
C THR A 203 3.05 0.35 -5.65
N LYS A 204 2.42 1.28 -6.38
CA LYS A 204 0.95 1.46 -6.36
C LYS A 204 0.18 0.16 -6.62
N SER A 205 0.74 -0.78 -7.37
CA SER A 205 0.10 -2.08 -7.64
C SER A 205 0.03 -3.01 -6.42
N PHE A 206 0.84 -2.78 -5.41
CA PHE A 206 0.94 -3.63 -4.22
C PHE A 206 0.47 -2.97 -2.92
N THR A 207 0.19 -1.67 -2.97
CA THR A 207 -0.26 -0.91 -1.80
C THR A 207 -1.74 -1.15 -1.50
N PRO A 208 -2.18 -0.87 -0.25
CA PRO A 208 -3.59 -0.79 0.11
C PRO A 208 -4.34 0.21 -0.76
N THR A 209 -5.59 -0.07 -1.02
CA THR A 209 -6.50 0.78 -1.82
C THR A 209 -7.46 1.59 -0.93
N ARG A 210 -7.22 1.59 0.36
CA ARG A 210 -8.00 2.29 1.40
C ARG A 210 -7.07 2.94 2.42
N SER A 211 -7.59 3.98 3.08
CA SER A 211 -6.87 4.62 4.17
C SER A 211 -6.87 3.78 5.43
N HIS A 212 -5.68 3.60 6.00
CA HIS A 212 -5.40 2.93 7.27
C HIS A 212 -4.50 3.83 8.14
N PRO A 213 -5.05 4.86 8.83
CA PRO A 213 -4.26 5.88 9.52
C PRO A 213 -3.36 5.36 10.63
N SER A 214 -3.68 4.18 11.18
CA SER A 214 -2.87 3.52 12.22
C SER A 214 -1.70 2.72 11.67
N SER A 215 -1.55 2.65 10.35
CA SER A 215 -0.39 1.99 9.74
C SER A 215 0.85 2.87 9.89
N PRO A 216 2.03 2.28 10.12
CA PRO A 216 3.29 3.01 10.12
C PRO A 216 3.52 3.74 8.77
N ASP A 217 4.23 4.85 8.82
CA ASP A 217 4.54 5.73 7.69
C ASP A 217 5.99 5.65 7.21
N LYS A 218 6.76 4.70 7.75
CA LYS A 218 8.18 4.50 7.42
C LYS A 218 8.53 3.04 7.17
N PRO A 219 9.38 2.76 6.16
CA PRO A 219 9.94 1.43 5.96
C PRO A 219 10.76 0.96 7.19
N PRO A 220 10.83 -0.34 7.50
CA PRO A 220 10.18 -1.46 6.81
C PRO A 220 8.75 -1.76 7.30
N PHE A 221 8.29 -1.09 8.36
CA PHE A 221 7.01 -1.41 9.01
C PHE A 221 5.80 -1.08 8.15
N GLU A 222 5.86 0.00 7.41
CA GLU A 222 4.82 0.37 6.44
C GLU A 222 4.65 -0.70 5.36
N THR A 223 5.75 -1.24 4.83
CA THR A 223 5.72 -2.31 3.82
C THR A 223 5.01 -3.56 4.35
N VAL A 224 5.28 -3.95 5.62
CA VAL A 224 4.63 -5.11 6.25
C VAL A 224 3.13 -4.85 6.43
N ALA A 225 2.75 -3.68 6.95
CA ALA A 225 1.34 -3.31 7.13
C ALA A 225 0.61 -3.27 5.78
N GLY A 226 1.22 -2.69 4.75
CA GLY A 226 0.68 -2.63 3.39
C GLY A 226 0.46 -4.02 2.78
N LEU A 227 1.43 -4.91 2.91
CA LEU A 227 1.32 -6.30 2.43
C LEU A 227 0.22 -7.09 3.13
N MET A 228 -0.13 -6.76 4.37
CA MET A 228 -1.21 -7.43 5.12
C MET A 228 -2.60 -6.89 4.76
N THR A 229 -2.72 -5.60 4.45
CA THR A 229 -4.02 -4.95 4.21
C THR A 229 -4.42 -4.92 2.74
N ALA A 230 -3.46 -4.80 1.82
CA ALA A 230 -3.71 -4.69 0.39
C ALA A 230 -4.56 -5.83 -0.21
N PRO A 231 -4.36 -7.12 0.12
CA PRO A 231 -5.18 -8.20 -0.42
C PRO A 231 -6.66 -8.09 -0.02
N ILE A 232 -6.92 -7.66 1.22
CA ILE A 232 -8.27 -7.50 1.75
C ILE A 232 -8.98 -6.33 1.07
N ASP A 233 -8.28 -5.22 0.90
CA ASP A 233 -8.81 -4.05 0.24
C ASP A 233 -9.13 -4.33 -1.23
N LYS A 234 -8.23 -4.97 -1.96
CA LYS A 234 -8.44 -5.38 -3.36
C LYS A 234 -9.62 -6.32 -3.53
N LEU A 235 -9.81 -7.28 -2.61
CA LEU A 235 -10.98 -8.15 -2.62
C LEU A 235 -12.28 -7.35 -2.44
N ARG A 236 -12.29 -6.34 -1.57
CA ARG A 236 -13.43 -5.44 -1.37
C ARG A 236 -13.71 -4.58 -2.58
N ASP A 237 -12.69 -4.16 -3.32
CA ASP A 237 -12.84 -3.34 -4.52
C ASP A 237 -13.59 -4.05 -5.64
N LEU A 238 -13.56 -5.39 -5.71
CA LEU A 238 -14.35 -6.18 -6.66
C LEU A 238 -15.87 -5.95 -6.54
N PHE A 239 -16.33 -5.55 -5.36
CA PHE A 239 -17.76 -5.31 -5.08
C PHE A 239 -18.14 -3.83 -5.10
N ARG A 240 -17.22 -2.94 -5.50
CA ARG A 240 -17.44 -1.50 -5.55
C ARG A 240 -17.66 -1.02 -6.97
N LYS A 241 -18.46 0.02 -7.07
CA LYS A 241 -18.67 0.69 -8.34
C LYS A 241 -17.57 1.74 -8.54
N PHE A 242 -17.00 1.75 -9.73
CA PHE A 242 -16.04 2.74 -10.20
C PHE A 242 -16.58 3.46 -11.43
N PRO A 243 -16.10 4.67 -11.79
CA PRO A 243 -16.47 5.35 -13.00
C PRO A 243 -16.11 4.55 -14.25
N ASP A 244 -16.96 4.63 -15.29
CA ASP A 244 -16.72 3.93 -16.56
C ASP A 244 -15.83 4.73 -17.53
N ASP A 245 -15.70 6.03 -17.32
CA ASP A 245 -15.04 7.00 -18.20
C ASP A 245 -13.52 7.14 -17.96
N ASP A 246 -12.98 6.53 -16.91
CA ASP A 246 -11.54 6.50 -16.65
C ASP A 246 -10.73 5.85 -17.80
N LYS A 247 -11.41 5.08 -18.66
CA LYS A 247 -10.82 4.48 -19.86
C LYS A 247 -10.29 5.49 -20.86
N ALA A 248 -10.89 6.64 -20.94
CA ALA A 248 -10.60 7.62 -21.97
C ALA A 248 -9.48 8.59 -21.57
N GLN A 249 -9.20 8.75 -20.27
CA GLN A 249 -8.35 9.82 -19.77
C GLN A 249 -6.97 9.36 -19.26
N ASN A 250 -6.80 8.09 -18.89
CA ASN A 250 -5.50 7.56 -18.49
C ASN A 250 -5.33 6.08 -18.90
N PRO A 251 -4.91 5.81 -20.14
CA PRO A 251 -4.76 4.44 -20.67
C PRO A 251 -3.64 3.62 -19.99
N GLY A 252 -2.75 4.26 -19.22
CA GLY A 252 -1.64 3.63 -18.49
C GLY A 252 -1.89 3.39 -17.00
N SER A 253 -2.96 3.94 -16.43
CA SER A 253 -3.29 3.73 -15.01
C SER A 253 -3.66 2.28 -14.75
N SER A 254 -3.03 1.66 -13.76
CA SER A 254 -3.44 0.35 -13.24
C SER A 254 -4.80 0.49 -12.56
N ARG A 255 -5.87 0.11 -13.25
CA ARG A 255 -7.25 0.31 -12.82
C ARG A 255 -7.65 -0.53 -11.63
N PRO A 256 -8.66 -0.04 -10.84
CA PRO A 256 -9.41 -0.92 -9.99
C PRO A 256 -10.04 -2.05 -10.83
N PRO A 257 -10.12 -3.27 -10.30
CA PRO A 257 -10.83 -4.35 -10.97
C PRO A 257 -12.31 -3.97 -11.15
N MET A 258 -12.81 -4.15 -12.38
CA MET A 258 -14.24 -4.01 -12.67
C MET A 258 -15.02 -5.15 -12.04
#